data_bcd4a4fa9c8577d0b9c1217628d12e3f
#
_entry.id   bcd4a4fa9c8577d0b9c1217628d12e3f
#
_cell.length_a   1.000
_cell.length_b   1.000
_cell.length_c   1.000
_cell.angle_alpha   90.00
_cell.angle_beta   90.00
_cell.angle_gamma   90.00
#
_symmetry.space_group_name_H-M   'P 1'
#
loop_
_entity.id
_entity.type
_entity.pdbx_description
1 polymer ?
#
loop_
_entity_poly.entity_id
_entity_poly.type
_entity_poly.pdbx_seq_one_letter_code
_entity_poly.pdbx_strand_id
1 'polypeptide(L)'
;MIQEFEKDRQYVFRKLDARYDKIMEAARIQDEINKKAEEAKAAREEKKFLSDSKDFNQELQLSKISINPEEAKIVLDHKDTVIRNLEDENRLLRTLATTGIVTNTYVHEIKDITHKLSRKIVMAKEALELDSDLQAGLKYVTEANVMRESLNSWFKVTIGSVTRDKRTMKKTDLNLLISQTVKLWKETLKNVSIDLEFQGSEIQLKCFPYDIESIFSNLIANSVSSFESYFSDNKSIKIVVSDLEKEIIIKYSDSGRGLSLAYKNNPRKILEPMESDRRNEMGETIGTGMGMWIINRTVADYNGSIDLSYNSKYTSGFYATIKLIKK
;
A
#
# COMPACT_ATOMS: atom_id res chain seq x y z
N MET A 1 -26.79 16.65 -46.94
CA MET A 1 -26.95 15.52 -46.02
C MET A 1 -25.69 15.23 -45.19
N ILE A 2 -24.55 14.82 -45.79
CA ILE A 2 -23.32 14.52 -45.01
C ILE A 2 -22.76 15.76 -44.29
N GLN A 3 -22.71 16.92 -44.96
CA GLN A 3 -22.23 18.18 -44.37
C GLN A 3 -23.16 18.75 -43.27
N GLU A 4 -24.46 18.51 -43.33
CA GLU A 4 -25.39 18.87 -42.26
C GLU A 4 -25.22 17.96 -41.05
N PHE A 5 -25.04 16.66 -41.25
CA PHE A 5 -24.79 15.70 -40.17
C PHE A 5 -23.50 15.98 -39.44
N GLU A 6 -22.45 16.45 -40.14
CA GLU A 6 -21.20 16.88 -39.49
C GLU A 6 -21.35 18.16 -38.65
N LYS A 7 -22.14 19.13 -39.12
CA LYS A 7 -22.46 20.35 -38.38
C LYS A 7 -23.26 20.07 -37.10
N ASP A 8 -24.26 19.20 -37.20
CA ASP A 8 -25.08 18.81 -36.06
C ASP A 8 -24.27 18.02 -35.04
N ARG A 9 -23.37 17.13 -35.51
CA ARG A 9 -22.44 16.40 -34.62
C ARG A 9 -21.49 17.37 -33.90
N GLN A 10 -20.88 18.33 -34.55
CA GLN A 10 -20.03 19.33 -33.96
C GLN A 10 -20.78 20.23 -32.96
N TYR A 11 -22.03 20.56 -33.24
CA TYR A 11 -22.88 21.34 -32.34
C TYR A 11 -23.20 20.57 -31.04
N VAL A 12 -23.51 19.27 -31.15
CA VAL A 12 -23.77 18.41 -30.00
C VAL A 12 -22.52 18.24 -29.17
N PHE A 13 -21.34 18.02 -29.80
CA PHE A 13 -20.07 17.91 -29.06
C PHE A 13 -19.74 19.21 -28.31
N ARG A 14 -19.85 20.38 -28.91
CA ARG A 14 -19.64 21.67 -28.24
C ARG A 14 -20.59 21.90 -27.05
N LYS A 15 -21.85 21.45 -27.15
CA LYS A 15 -22.79 21.51 -26.00
C LYS A 15 -22.46 20.53 -24.89
N LEU A 16 -21.93 19.35 -25.24
CA LEU A 16 -21.47 18.36 -24.26
C LEU A 16 -20.23 18.86 -23.53
N ASP A 17 -19.24 19.39 -24.26
CA ASP A 17 -18.01 19.97 -23.66
C ASP A 17 -18.36 21.15 -22.74
N ALA A 18 -19.20 22.08 -23.15
CA ALA A 18 -19.63 23.19 -22.30
C ALA A 18 -20.45 22.75 -21.07
N ARG A 19 -21.13 21.60 -21.12
CA ARG A 19 -21.80 21.00 -19.95
C ARG A 19 -20.80 20.31 -19.04
N TYR A 20 -19.84 19.61 -19.61
CA TYR A 20 -18.77 18.96 -18.87
C TYR A 20 -17.95 19.99 -18.09
N ASP A 21 -17.52 21.07 -18.72
CA ASP A 21 -16.77 22.16 -18.08
C ASP A 21 -17.54 22.76 -16.90
N LYS A 22 -18.87 22.97 -17.04
CA LYS A 22 -19.71 23.46 -15.94
C LYS A 22 -19.82 22.48 -14.78
N ILE A 23 -19.89 21.19 -15.06
CA ILE A 23 -19.94 20.14 -14.03
C ILE A 23 -18.59 20.07 -13.29
N MET A 24 -17.49 20.15 -14.00
CA MET A 24 -16.15 20.13 -13.42
C MET A 24 -15.87 21.36 -12.55
N GLU A 25 -16.32 22.56 -13.01
CA GLU A 25 -16.19 23.77 -12.22
C GLU A 25 -17.07 23.74 -10.95
N ALA A 26 -18.29 23.22 -11.04
CA ALA A 26 -19.16 23.03 -9.87
C ALA A 26 -18.57 22.01 -8.88
N ALA A 27 -17.97 20.93 -9.34
CA ALA A 27 -17.27 19.95 -8.50
C ALA A 27 -16.07 20.59 -7.77
N ARG A 28 -15.29 21.41 -8.48
CA ARG A 28 -14.13 22.11 -7.91
C ARG A 28 -14.53 23.11 -6.83
N ILE A 29 -15.61 23.87 -7.05
CA ILE A 29 -16.17 24.79 -6.07
C ILE A 29 -16.67 24.00 -4.83
N GLN A 30 -17.32 22.85 -5.03
CA GLN A 30 -17.80 22.01 -3.94
C GLN A 30 -16.65 21.46 -3.10
N ASP A 31 -15.56 21.04 -3.74
CA ASP A 31 -14.35 20.56 -3.03
C ASP A 31 -13.67 21.67 -2.22
N GLU A 32 -13.61 22.90 -2.76
CA GLU A 32 -13.10 24.07 -2.00
C GLU A 32 -13.98 24.40 -0.78
N ILE A 33 -15.31 24.31 -0.93
CA ILE A 33 -16.25 24.52 0.17
C ILE A 33 -16.07 23.46 1.25
N ASN A 34 -15.96 22.19 0.86
CA ASN A 34 -15.74 21.08 1.77
C ASN A 34 -14.42 21.24 2.54
N LYS A 35 -13.34 21.58 1.83
CA LYS A 35 -12.02 21.83 2.43
C LYS A 35 -12.06 22.96 3.46
N LYS A 36 -12.68 24.09 3.13
CA LYS A 36 -12.86 25.22 4.07
C LYS A 36 -13.73 24.87 5.27
N ALA A 37 -14.73 24.00 5.07
CA ALA A 37 -15.58 23.50 6.16
C ALA A 37 -14.81 22.60 7.13
N GLU A 38 -13.94 21.71 6.60
CA GLU A 38 -13.06 20.86 7.41
C GLU A 38 -12.01 21.68 8.18
N GLU A 39 -11.37 22.66 7.53
CA GLU A 39 -10.42 23.57 8.19
C GLU A 39 -11.09 24.37 9.31
N ALA A 40 -12.32 24.86 9.07
CA ALA A 40 -13.09 25.58 10.08
C ALA A 40 -13.53 24.68 11.25
N LYS A 41 -13.82 23.41 10.99
CA LYS A 41 -14.15 22.40 12.01
C LYS A 41 -12.93 22.08 12.86
N ALA A 42 -11.78 21.83 12.25
CA ALA A 42 -10.51 21.57 12.94
C ALA A 42 -10.10 22.76 13.82
N ALA A 43 -10.21 24.01 13.32
CA ALA A 43 -9.92 25.22 14.10
C ALA A 43 -10.90 25.43 15.29
N ARG A 44 -12.15 24.97 15.18
CA ARG A 44 -13.11 25.01 16.30
C ARG A 44 -12.79 23.97 17.36
N GLU A 45 -12.40 22.76 16.93
CA GLU A 45 -11.99 21.68 17.83
C GLU A 45 -10.69 22.03 18.56
N GLU A 46 -9.71 22.64 17.89
CA GLU A 46 -8.48 23.13 18.49
C GLU A 46 -8.75 24.28 19.51
N LYS A 47 -9.63 25.25 19.17
CA LYS A 47 -10.04 26.28 20.13
C LYS A 47 -10.76 25.71 21.34
N LYS A 48 -11.63 24.74 21.15
CA LYS A 48 -12.34 24.05 22.24
C LYS A 48 -11.36 23.32 23.13
N PHE A 49 -10.41 22.55 22.55
CA PHE A 49 -9.35 21.85 23.28
C PHE A 49 -8.48 22.82 24.10
N LEU A 50 -8.11 23.97 23.53
CA LEU A 50 -7.35 25.01 24.21
C LEU A 50 -8.16 25.73 25.34
N SER A 51 -9.47 25.88 25.19
CA SER A 51 -10.33 26.43 26.27
C SER A 51 -10.47 25.39 27.39
N ASP A 52 -10.79 24.15 27.05
CA ASP A 52 -10.95 23.05 28.01
C ASP A 52 -9.65 22.80 28.79
N SER A 53 -8.49 22.94 28.13
CA SER A 53 -7.17 22.80 28.78
C SER A 53 -6.83 23.99 29.71
N LYS A 54 -7.32 25.20 29.40
CA LYS A 54 -7.15 26.39 30.27
C LYS A 54 -8.04 26.27 31.50
N ASP A 55 -9.28 25.88 31.32
CA ASP A 55 -10.24 25.70 32.44
C ASP A 55 -9.75 24.55 33.35
N PHE A 56 -9.24 23.46 32.78
CA PHE A 56 -8.63 22.35 33.53
C PHE A 56 -7.39 22.80 34.32
N ASN A 57 -6.51 23.63 33.76
CA ASN A 57 -5.35 24.16 34.46
C ASN A 57 -5.72 25.18 35.56
N GLN A 58 -6.81 25.94 35.38
CA GLN A 58 -7.33 26.80 36.42
C GLN A 58 -7.98 26.03 37.57
N GLU A 59 -8.72 24.97 37.30
CA GLU A 59 -9.27 24.07 38.30
C GLU A 59 -8.15 23.32 39.06
N LEU A 60 -7.09 22.92 38.36
CA LEU A 60 -5.88 22.29 38.96
C LEU A 60 -5.12 23.25 39.90
N GLN A 61 -5.11 24.56 39.63
CA GLN A 61 -4.50 25.54 40.49
C GLN A 61 -5.38 25.94 41.70
N LEU A 62 -6.70 25.79 41.59
CA LEU A 62 -7.66 26.09 42.65
C LEU A 62 -7.94 24.91 43.59
N SER A 63 -7.68 23.69 43.16
CA SER A 63 -7.84 22.51 43.97
C SER A 63 -6.47 22.03 44.51
N LYS A 64 -6.23 22.20 45.80
CA LYS A 64 -5.33 21.33 46.56
C LYS A 64 -5.98 19.93 46.61
N ILE A 65 -6.18 19.30 45.45
CA ILE A 65 -6.71 17.96 45.38
C ILE A 65 -5.53 17.04 45.75
N SER A 66 -5.57 16.53 46.96
CA SER A 66 -4.82 15.30 47.26
C SER A 66 -5.45 14.20 46.40
N ILE A 67 -4.88 13.96 45.20
CA ILE A 67 -5.28 12.87 44.32
C ILE A 67 -5.07 11.58 45.14
N ASN A 68 -6.17 10.90 45.45
CA ASN A 68 -6.09 9.58 46.10
C ASN A 68 -5.27 8.67 45.15
N PRO A 69 -4.16 8.07 45.60
CA PRO A 69 -3.30 7.22 44.78
C PRO A 69 -4.06 6.07 44.09
N GLU A 70 -5.14 5.58 44.72
CA GLU A 70 -6.00 4.54 44.12
C GLU A 70 -6.84 5.06 42.94
N GLU A 71 -7.41 6.26 43.08
CA GLU A 71 -8.17 6.90 41.97
C GLU A 71 -7.25 7.26 40.80
N ALA A 72 -6.04 7.78 41.08
CA ALA A 72 -5.03 8.02 40.07
C ALA A 72 -4.65 6.74 39.30
N LYS A 73 -4.52 5.61 40.00
CA LYS A 73 -4.22 4.31 39.43
C LYS A 73 -5.36 3.83 38.49
N ILE A 74 -6.61 3.95 38.94
CA ILE A 74 -7.79 3.59 38.12
C ILE A 74 -7.84 4.40 36.82
N VAL A 75 -7.57 5.72 36.89
CA VAL A 75 -7.55 6.60 35.70
C VAL A 75 -6.40 6.22 34.76
N LEU A 76 -5.22 5.89 35.29
CA LEU A 76 -4.09 5.46 34.50
C LEU A 76 -4.36 4.11 33.83
N ASP A 77 -4.89 3.12 34.54
CA ASP A 77 -5.25 1.81 33.99
C ASP A 77 -6.34 1.93 32.91
N HIS A 78 -7.29 2.85 33.09
CA HIS A 78 -8.30 3.16 32.07
C HIS A 78 -7.66 3.81 30.83
N LYS A 79 -6.78 4.80 30.99
CA LYS A 79 -6.04 5.41 29.88
C LYS A 79 -5.20 4.40 29.12
N ASP A 80 -4.49 3.53 29.83
CA ASP A 80 -3.69 2.46 29.19
C ASP A 80 -4.57 1.51 28.38
N THR A 81 -5.76 1.21 28.87
CA THR A 81 -6.73 0.37 28.16
C THR A 81 -7.24 1.06 26.89
N VAL A 82 -7.58 2.34 26.98
CA VAL A 82 -8.02 3.14 25.80
C VAL A 82 -6.89 3.25 24.78
N ILE A 83 -5.65 3.51 25.22
CA ILE A 83 -4.49 3.60 24.32
C ILE A 83 -4.28 2.27 23.60
N ARG A 84 -4.32 1.13 24.31
CA ARG A 84 -4.19 -0.20 23.69
C ARG A 84 -5.28 -0.47 22.66
N ASN A 85 -6.53 -0.13 22.96
CA ASN A 85 -7.65 -0.29 22.04
C ASN A 85 -7.45 0.55 20.78
N LEU A 86 -7.02 1.81 20.92
CA LEU A 86 -6.72 2.69 19.78
C LEU A 86 -5.52 2.20 18.95
N GLU A 87 -4.51 1.65 19.58
CA GLU A 87 -3.37 1.04 18.88
C GLU A 87 -3.80 -0.19 18.08
N ASP A 88 -4.65 -1.05 18.64
CA ASP A 88 -5.19 -2.24 17.97
C ASP A 88 -6.10 -1.85 16.80
N GLU A 89 -6.94 -0.83 16.98
CA GLU A 89 -7.78 -0.28 15.90
C GLU A 89 -6.93 0.31 14.78
N ASN A 90 -5.93 1.13 15.11
CA ASN A 90 -4.99 1.67 14.11
C ASN A 90 -4.25 0.57 13.35
N ARG A 91 -3.89 -0.51 14.04
CA ARG A 91 -3.25 -1.67 13.41
C ARG A 91 -4.19 -2.39 12.44
N LEU A 92 -5.46 -2.55 12.83
CA LEU A 92 -6.49 -3.09 11.95
C LEU A 92 -6.70 -2.22 10.71
N LEU A 93 -6.79 -0.92 10.87
CA LEU A 93 -6.95 0.02 9.75
C LEU A 93 -5.76 -0.02 8.80
N ARG A 94 -4.53 -0.10 9.30
CA ARG A 94 -3.32 -0.29 8.46
C ARG A 94 -3.36 -1.63 7.72
N THR A 95 -3.85 -2.69 8.35
CA THR A 95 -4.04 -4.00 7.70
C THR A 95 -5.00 -3.88 6.51
N LEU A 96 -6.15 -3.26 6.71
CA LEU A 96 -7.14 -3.06 5.67
C LEU A 96 -6.61 -2.17 4.54
N ALA A 97 -5.89 -1.10 4.89
CA ALA A 97 -5.26 -0.20 3.91
C ALA A 97 -4.20 -0.94 3.08
N THR A 98 -3.33 -1.73 3.70
CA THR A 98 -2.33 -2.56 2.98
C THR A 98 -3.02 -3.55 2.04
N THR A 99 -4.07 -4.25 2.52
CA THR A 99 -4.85 -5.16 1.67
C THR A 99 -5.48 -4.43 0.49
N GLY A 100 -6.03 -3.23 0.72
CA GLY A 100 -6.58 -2.38 -0.34
C GLY A 100 -5.53 -1.95 -1.38
N ILE A 101 -4.33 -1.56 -0.93
CA ILE A 101 -3.21 -1.18 -1.82
C ILE A 101 -2.78 -2.38 -2.66
N VAL A 102 -2.58 -3.52 -2.02
CA VAL A 102 -2.22 -4.78 -2.69
C VAL A 102 -3.28 -5.16 -3.73
N THR A 103 -4.57 -5.15 -3.34
CA THR A 103 -5.68 -5.44 -4.25
C THR A 103 -5.72 -4.47 -5.43
N ASN A 104 -5.58 -3.16 -5.19
CA ASN A 104 -5.62 -2.15 -6.26
C ASN A 104 -4.45 -2.31 -7.24
N THR A 105 -3.24 -2.62 -6.75
CA THR A 105 -2.08 -2.91 -7.60
C THR A 105 -2.37 -4.09 -8.55
N TYR A 106 -3.23 -5.01 -8.13
CA TYR A 106 -3.51 -6.24 -8.85
C TYR A 106 -4.81 -6.26 -9.65
N VAL A 107 -5.68 -5.27 -9.50
CA VAL A 107 -6.94 -5.21 -10.27
C VAL A 107 -6.66 -5.31 -11.78
N HIS A 108 -5.61 -4.67 -12.27
CA HIS A 108 -5.21 -4.75 -13.67
C HIS A 108 -4.73 -6.15 -14.06
N GLU A 109 -3.86 -6.77 -13.26
CA GLU A 109 -3.37 -8.12 -13.49
C GLU A 109 -4.49 -9.16 -13.42
N ILE A 110 -5.35 -9.09 -12.42
CA ILE A 110 -6.52 -9.99 -12.29
C ILE A 110 -7.45 -9.83 -13.49
N LYS A 111 -7.70 -8.60 -13.94
CA LYS A 111 -8.53 -8.32 -15.11
C LYS A 111 -7.91 -8.92 -16.37
N ASP A 112 -6.60 -8.72 -16.57
CA ASP A 112 -5.87 -9.24 -17.72
C ASP A 112 -5.86 -10.79 -17.73
N ILE A 113 -5.56 -11.43 -16.59
CA ILE A 113 -5.62 -12.89 -16.44
C ILE A 113 -7.03 -13.41 -16.72
N THR A 114 -8.07 -12.73 -16.21
CA THR A 114 -9.47 -13.13 -16.42
C THR A 114 -9.86 -13.04 -17.90
N HIS A 115 -9.44 -11.99 -18.60
CA HIS A 115 -9.66 -11.87 -20.06
C HIS A 115 -8.95 -12.97 -20.84
N LYS A 116 -7.68 -13.23 -20.51
CA LYS A 116 -6.90 -14.31 -21.13
C LYS A 116 -7.52 -15.67 -20.86
N LEU A 117 -7.96 -15.94 -19.63
CA LEU A 117 -8.66 -17.17 -19.24
C LEU A 117 -9.93 -17.35 -20.07
N SER A 118 -10.80 -16.34 -20.12
CA SER A 118 -12.05 -16.40 -20.91
C SER A 118 -11.76 -16.67 -22.39
N ARG A 119 -10.75 -15.99 -22.97
CA ARG A 119 -10.34 -16.21 -24.35
C ARG A 119 -9.86 -17.66 -24.61
N LYS A 120 -9.07 -18.25 -23.68
CA LYS A 120 -8.59 -19.62 -23.80
C LYS A 120 -9.72 -20.64 -23.71
N ILE A 121 -10.73 -20.39 -22.88
CA ILE A 121 -11.93 -21.22 -22.79
C ILE A 121 -12.72 -21.18 -24.12
N VAL A 122 -12.88 -20.00 -24.73
CA VAL A 122 -13.56 -19.86 -26.02
C VAL A 122 -12.78 -20.62 -27.10
N MET A 123 -11.46 -20.41 -27.20
CA MET A 123 -10.60 -21.11 -28.16
C MET A 123 -10.63 -22.63 -27.98
N ALA A 124 -10.66 -23.12 -26.74
CA ALA A 124 -10.81 -24.53 -26.46
C ALA A 124 -12.16 -25.08 -26.97
N LYS A 125 -13.24 -24.33 -26.77
CA LYS A 125 -14.56 -24.69 -27.24
C LYS A 125 -14.61 -24.73 -28.78
N GLU A 126 -14.10 -23.71 -29.44
CA GLU A 126 -14.04 -23.65 -30.91
C GLU A 126 -13.24 -24.82 -31.50
N ALA A 127 -12.03 -25.10 -30.95
CA ALA A 127 -11.21 -26.22 -31.41
C ALA A 127 -11.90 -27.58 -31.26
N LEU A 128 -12.68 -27.79 -30.21
CA LEU A 128 -13.38 -29.06 -29.96
C LEU A 128 -14.69 -29.19 -30.76
N GLU A 129 -15.47 -28.09 -30.90
CA GLU A 129 -16.81 -28.11 -31.49
C GLU A 129 -16.78 -27.89 -33.02
N LEU A 130 -15.94 -26.96 -33.50
CA LEU A 130 -15.91 -26.56 -34.91
C LEU A 130 -14.81 -27.28 -35.71
N ASP A 131 -13.61 -27.32 -35.15
CA ASP A 131 -12.43 -27.85 -35.85
C ASP A 131 -12.17 -29.33 -35.56
N SER A 132 -12.85 -29.93 -34.56
CA SER A 132 -12.64 -31.29 -34.06
C SER A 132 -11.16 -31.58 -33.74
N ASP A 133 -10.39 -30.56 -33.37
CA ASP A 133 -8.97 -30.66 -33.01
C ASP A 133 -8.82 -30.85 -31.49
N LEU A 134 -8.77 -32.11 -31.11
CA LEU A 134 -8.61 -32.50 -29.71
C LEU A 134 -7.27 -32.04 -29.10
N GLN A 135 -6.19 -31.98 -29.89
CA GLN A 135 -4.89 -31.54 -29.39
C GLN A 135 -4.87 -30.05 -29.10
N ALA A 136 -5.38 -29.24 -30.00
CA ALA A 136 -5.53 -27.80 -29.78
C ALA A 136 -6.48 -27.52 -28.61
N GLY A 137 -7.61 -28.21 -28.51
CA GLY A 137 -8.54 -28.09 -27.40
C GLY A 137 -7.88 -28.39 -26.04
N LEU A 138 -7.17 -29.50 -25.92
CA LEU A 138 -6.42 -29.89 -24.70
C LEU A 138 -5.35 -28.87 -24.33
N LYS A 139 -4.62 -28.33 -25.31
CA LYS A 139 -3.63 -27.27 -25.09
C LYS A 139 -4.27 -26.03 -24.48
N TYR A 140 -5.39 -25.54 -25.03
CA TYR A 140 -6.07 -24.35 -24.52
C TYR A 140 -6.67 -24.57 -23.12
N VAL A 141 -7.20 -25.77 -22.82
CA VAL A 141 -7.66 -26.14 -21.48
C VAL A 141 -6.51 -26.13 -20.48
N THR A 142 -5.34 -26.67 -20.86
CA THR A 142 -4.14 -26.66 -20.01
C THR A 142 -3.68 -25.23 -19.71
N GLU A 143 -3.61 -24.37 -20.72
CA GLU A 143 -3.27 -22.96 -20.56
C GLU A 143 -4.28 -22.22 -19.68
N ALA A 144 -5.59 -22.50 -19.83
CA ALA A 144 -6.64 -21.95 -18.98
C ALA A 144 -6.47 -22.39 -17.50
N ASN A 145 -6.12 -23.64 -17.24
CA ASN A 145 -5.86 -24.11 -15.89
C ASN A 145 -4.66 -23.41 -15.24
N VAL A 146 -3.57 -23.14 -15.97
CA VAL A 146 -2.43 -22.36 -15.47
C VAL A 146 -2.86 -20.95 -15.06
N MET A 147 -3.75 -20.31 -15.84
CA MET A 147 -4.28 -18.98 -15.51
C MET A 147 -5.17 -19.01 -14.27
N ARG A 148 -6.01 -20.05 -14.13
CA ARG A 148 -6.84 -20.28 -12.92
C ARG A 148 -5.97 -20.44 -11.68
N GLU A 149 -4.87 -21.18 -11.75
CA GLU A 149 -3.94 -21.33 -10.62
C GLU A 149 -3.27 -20.01 -10.26
N SER A 150 -2.92 -19.20 -11.25
CA SER A 150 -2.41 -17.85 -11.02
C SER A 150 -3.44 -17.00 -10.26
N LEU A 151 -4.71 -16.98 -10.67
CA LEU A 151 -5.77 -16.28 -9.93
C LEU A 151 -5.92 -16.79 -8.48
N ASN A 152 -5.87 -18.09 -8.26
CA ASN A 152 -5.94 -18.66 -6.91
C ASN A 152 -4.75 -18.22 -6.04
N SER A 153 -3.55 -18.09 -6.61
CA SER A 153 -2.37 -17.57 -5.89
C SER A 153 -2.58 -16.10 -5.48
N TRP A 154 -3.17 -15.30 -6.35
CA TRP A 154 -3.56 -13.92 -6.06
C TRP A 154 -4.55 -13.80 -4.89
N PHE A 155 -5.58 -14.62 -4.88
CA PHE A 155 -6.54 -14.66 -3.78
C PHE A 155 -5.88 -15.05 -2.44
N LYS A 156 -4.91 -15.98 -2.47
CA LYS A 156 -4.15 -16.34 -1.25
C LYS A 156 -3.34 -15.18 -0.69
N VAL A 157 -2.70 -14.37 -1.54
CA VAL A 157 -1.98 -13.15 -1.11
C VAL A 157 -2.93 -12.19 -0.41
N THR A 158 -4.09 -11.94 -1.01
CA THR A 158 -5.06 -10.96 -0.52
C THR A 158 -5.73 -11.42 0.78
N ILE A 159 -6.20 -12.67 0.84
CA ILE A 159 -6.95 -13.22 1.99
C ILE A 159 -6.01 -13.59 3.14
N GLY A 160 -4.82 -14.11 2.84
CA GLY A 160 -3.84 -14.55 3.85
C GLY A 160 -3.36 -13.44 4.78
N SER A 161 -3.47 -12.19 4.37
CA SER A 161 -3.08 -11.02 5.18
C SER A 161 -4.08 -10.68 6.32
N VAL A 162 -5.31 -11.20 6.29
CA VAL A 162 -6.39 -10.79 7.22
C VAL A 162 -6.59 -11.78 8.39
N THR A 163 -5.77 -12.83 8.51
CA THR A 163 -5.95 -13.84 9.55
C THR A 163 -5.66 -13.32 10.96
N ARG A 164 -6.53 -13.68 11.92
CA ARG A 164 -6.46 -13.19 13.32
C ARG A 164 -5.16 -13.60 14.03
N ASP A 165 -4.57 -14.75 13.69
CA ASP A 165 -3.33 -15.27 14.29
C ASP A 165 -2.11 -14.38 14.02
N LYS A 166 -2.07 -13.68 12.91
CA LYS A 166 -0.98 -12.79 12.53
C LYS A 166 -1.00 -11.43 13.26
N ARG A 167 -2.09 -11.11 13.95
CA ARG A 167 -2.28 -9.87 14.72
C ARG A 167 -1.97 -10.01 16.21
N THR A 168 -1.31 -11.10 16.60
CA THR A 168 -0.85 -11.32 17.97
C THR A 168 0.66 -11.17 18.02
N MET A 169 1.16 -10.37 18.97
CA MET A 169 2.59 -10.20 19.17
C MET A 169 3.22 -11.50 19.67
N LYS A 170 4.17 -12.02 18.91
CA LYS A 170 4.88 -13.27 19.26
C LYS A 170 6.34 -13.22 18.81
N LYS A 171 7.17 -14.08 19.42
CA LYS A 171 8.53 -14.31 18.94
C LYS A 171 8.43 -15.01 17.58
N THR A 172 8.95 -14.39 16.55
CA THR A 172 8.76 -14.79 15.15
C THR A 172 10.11 -15.00 14.50
N ASP A 173 10.26 -16.11 13.79
CA ASP A 173 11.37 -16.36 12.87
C ASP A 173 11.16 -15.53 11.59
N LEU A 174 11.99 -14.49 11.43
CA LEU A 174 11.89 -13.60 10.27
C LEU A 174 12.37 -14.28 8.98
N ASN A 175 13.33 -15.20 9.04
CA ASN A 175 13.81 -15.91 7.85
C ASN A 175 12.65 -16.69 7.24
N LEU A 176 11.89 -17.41 8.06
CA LEU A 176 10.74 -18.18 7.61
C LEU A 176 9.61 -17.27 7.10
N LEU A 177 9.24 -16.25 7.89
CA LEU A 177 8.14 -15.35 7.56
C LEU A 177 8.39 -14.58 6.26
N ILE A 178 9.58 -13.99 6.11
CA ILE A 178 9.96 -13.23 4.92
C ILE A 178 10.06 -14.14 3.71
N SER A 179 10.65 -15.34 3.87
CA SER A 179 10.73 -16.33 2.78
C SER A 179 9.36 -16.75 2.29
N GLN A 180 8.40 -16.98 3.19
CA GLN A 180 7.02 -17.32 2.82
C GLN A 180 6.34 -16.16 2.08
N THR A 181 6.51 -14.93 2.57
CA THR A 181 5.96 -13.73 1.92
C THR A 181 6.54 -13.57 0.51
N VAL A 182 7.86 -13.63 0.37
CA VAL A 182 8.54 -13.50 -0.93
C VAL A 182 8.18 -14.64 -1.88
N LYS A 183 8.06 -15.88 -1.38
CA LYS A 183 7.64 -17.03 -2.19
C LYS A 183 6.27 -16.81 -2.80
N LEU A 184 5.31 -16.33 -2.00
CA LEU A 184 3.97 -16.04 -2.45
C LEU A 184 3.96 -14.99 -3.59
N TRP A 185 4.78 -13.94 -3.46
CA TRP A 185 4.97 -12.95 -4.50
C TRP A 185 5.64 -13.50 -5.76
N LYS A 186 6.66 -14.35 -5.64
CA LYS A 186 7.31 -15.03 -6.76
C LYS A 186 6.34 -15.91 -7.57
N GLU A 187 5.46 -16.64 -6.87
CA GLU A 187 4.42 -17.47 -7.52
C GLU A 187 3.43 -16.62 -8.31
N THR A 188 3.24 -15.38 -7.89
CA THR A 188 2.30 -14.43 -8.48
C THR A 188 2.93 -13.63 -9.62
N LEU A 189 4.19 -13.19 -9.46
CA LEU A 189 4.92 -12.32 -10.39
C LEU A 189 5.87 -13.14 -11.27
N LYS A 190 5.35 -13.76 -12.33
CA LYS A 190 6.14 -14.66 -13.19
C LYS A 190 7.30 -13.97 -13.93
N ASN A 191 7.23 -12.66 -14.15
CA ASN A 191 8.18 -11.87 -14.94
C ASN A 191 9.07 -10.96 -14.10
N VAL A 192 9.10 -11.14 -12.77
CA VAL A 192 9.92 -10.35 -11.84
C VAL A 192 10.85 -11.29 -11.09
N SER A 193 12.15 -11.04 -11.15
CA SER A 193 13.13 -11.72 -10.30
C SER A 193 13.12 -11.10 -8.90
N ILE A 194 13.00 -11.92 -7.85
CA ILE A 194 13.12 -11.45 -6.46
C ILE A 194 14.25 -12.24 -5.80
N ASP A 195 15.37 -11.59 -5.52
CA ASP A 195 16.49 -12.16 -4.80
C ASP A 195 16.39 -11.86 -3.32
N LEU A 196 16.42 -12.90 -2.48
CA LEU A 196 16.35 -12.81 -1.04
C LEU A 196 17.58 -13.44 -0.41
N GLU A 197 18.30 -12.66 0.38
CA GLU A 197 19.53 -13.06 1.08
C GLU A 197 19.37 -12.79 2.58
N PHE A 198 19.75 -13.76 3.41
CA PHE A 198 19.82 -13.61 4.86
C PHE A 198 21.28 -13.66 5.31
N GLN A 199 21.67 -12.68 6.10
CA GLN A 199 22.97 -12.62 6.78
C GLN A 199 22.74 -12.87 8.29
N GLY A 200 22.63 -14.14 8.63
CA GLY A 200 22.30 -14.67 9.96
C GLY A 200 21.51 -15.97 9.84
N SER A 201 21.78 -16.94 10.71
CA SER A 201 21.17 -18.27 10.65
C SER A 201 19.71 -18.30 11.12
N GLU A 202 19.41 -17.55 12.19
CA GLU A 202 18.07 -17.44 12.78
C GLU A 202 17.82 -16.01 13.23
N ILE A 203 17.04 -15.26 12.46
CA ILE A 203 16.70 -13.88 12.79
C ILE A 203 15.38 -13.89 13.55
N GLN A 204 15.45 -13.72 14.87
CA GLN A 204 14.28 -13.71 15.74
C GLN A 204 13.88 -12.28 16.13
N LEU A 205 12.58 -11.97 16.01
CA LEU A 205 12.02 -10.70 16.45
C LEU A 205 10.69 -10.94 17.20
N LYS A 206 10.49 -10.23 18.32
CA LYS A 206 9.18 -10.17 18.96
C LYS A 206 8.33 -9.13 18.21
N CYS A 207 7.42 -9.61 17.36
CA CYS A 207 6.64 -8.75 16.48
C CYS A 207 5.23 -9.30 16.24
N PHE A 208 4.42 -8.48 15.61
CA PHE A 208 3.20 -8.95 14.94
C PHE A 208 3.60 -9.43 13.54
N PRO A 209 3.42 -10.70 13.19
CA PRO A 209 3.84 -11.22 11.88
C PRO A 209 3.28 -10.41 10.72
N TYR A 210 2.04 -9.93 10.85
CA TYR A 210 1.41 -9.10 9.83
C TYR A 210 2.17 -7.79 9.55
N ASP A 211 2.74 -7.14 10.57
CA ASP A 211 3.49 -5.89 10.40
C ASP A 211 4.69 -6.09 9.46
N ILE A 212 5.38 -7.20 9.61
CA ILE A 212 6.52 -7.56 8.74
C ILE A 212 6.04 -7.89 7.33
N GLU A 213 5.00 -8.70 7.19
CA GLU A 213 4.39 -9.01 5.88
C GLU A 213 3.91 -7.73 5.19
N SER A 214 3.33 -6.78 5.93
CA SER A 214 2.85 -5.50 5.41
C SER A 214 4.00 -4.65 4.85
N ILE A 215 5.15 -4.59 5.53
CA ILE A 215 6.34 -3.88 5.04
C ILE A 215 6.73 -4.42 3.66
N PHE A 216 6.93 -5.73 3.53
CA PHE A 216 7.36 -6.33 2.27
C PHE A 216 6.28 -6.25 1.18
N SER A 217 5.02 -6.45 1.53
CA SER A 217 3.92 -6.35 0.57
C SER A 217 3.79 -4.95 -0.01
N ASN A 218 3.92 -3.89 0.79
CA ASN A 218 3.89 -2.51 0.30
C ASN A 218 5.13 -2.18 -0.55
N LEU A 219 6.33 -2.63 -0.16
CA LEU A 219 7.55 -2.43 -0.96
C LEU A 219 7.44 -3.11 -2.32
N ILE A 220 7.08 -4.40 -2.34
CA ILE A 220 6.96 -5.17 -3.58
C ILE A 220 5.85 -4.60 -4.47
N ALA A 221 4.68 -4.25 -3.93
CA ALA A 221 3.60 -3.63 -4.67
C ALA A 221 4.02 -2.28 -5.31
N ASN A 222 4.84 -1.49 -4.63
CA ASN A 222 5.41 -0.27 -5.17
C ASN A 222 6.38 -0.54 -6.33
N SER A 223 7.23 -1.56 -6.21
CA SER A 223 8.14 -1.97 -7.28
C SER A 223 7.39 -2.48 -8.51
N VAL A 224 6.36 -3.32 -8.33
CA VAL A 224 5.51 -3.82 -9.42
C VAL A 224 4.91 -2.65 -10.21
N SER A 225 4.30 -1.69 -9.52
CA SER A 225 3.75 -0.52 -10.18
C SER A 225 4.81 0.37 -10.86
N SER A 226 6.04 0.40 -10.32
CA SER A 226 7.15 1.09 -10.96
C SER A 226 7.57 0.40 -12.25
N PHE A 227 7.54 -0.94 -12.30
CA PHE A 227 7.84 -1.73 -13.49
C PHE A 227 6.80 -1.59 -14.60
N GLU A 228 5.53 -1.34 -14.27
CA GLU A 228 4.47 -1.08 -15.25
C GLU A 228 4.68 0.25 -15.98
N SER A 229 5.19 1.25 -15.27
CA SER A 229 5.44 2.59 -15.80
C SER A 229 6.82 2.77 -16.44
N TYR A 230 7.68 1.76 -16.40
CA TYR A 230 9.05 1.81 -16.90
C TYR A 230 9.38 0.56 -17.70
N PHE A 231 9.59 0.72 -19.01
CA PHE A 231 10.00 -0.37 -19.90
C PHE A 231 11.43 -0.79 -19.54
N SER A 232 11.57 -1.91 -18.83
CA SER A 232 12.84 -2.57 -18.58
C SER A 232 12.68 -4.06 -18.86
N ASP A 233 13.61 -4.60 -19.63
CA ASP A 233 13.66 -6.05 -19.91
C ASP A 233 14.04 -6.86 -18.65
N ASN A 234 14.68 -6.21 -17.67
CA ASN A 234 15.12 -6.85 -16.43
C ASN A 234 14.40 -6.25 -15.22
N LYS A 235 13.29 -6.85 -14.83
CA LYS A 235 12.51 -6.49 -13.64
C LYS A 235 13.03 -7.29 -12.45
N SER A 236 13.76 -6.65 -11.55
CA SER A 236 14.37 -7.33 -10.41
C SER A 236 14.16 -6.57 -9.11
N ILE A 237 14.02 -7.33 -8.02
CA ILE A 237 13.96 -6.85 -6.64
C ILE A 237 15.05 -7.59 -5.86
N LYS A 238 15.83 -6.89 -5.06
CA LYS A 238 16.82 -7.48 -4.16
C LYS A 238 16.50 -7.11 -2.72
N ILE A 239 16.48 -8.11 -1.85
CA ILE A 239 16.21 -8.00 -0.42
C ILE A 239 17.37 -8.65 0.32
N VAL A 240 18.04 -7.91 1.19
CA VAL A 240 19.08 -8.42 2.08
C VAL A 240 18.67 -8.14 3.52
N VAL A 241 18.57 -9.18 4.34
CA VAL A 241 18.23 -9.08 5.77
C VAL A 241 19.44 -9.48 6.58
N SER A 242 19.95 -8.54 7.38
CA SER A 242 21.13 -8.75 8.23
C SER A 242 20.73 -8.67 9.69
N ASP A 243 21.19 -9.64 10.48
CA ASP A 243 21.01 -9.68 11.92
C ASP A 243 22.24 -9.09 12.61
N LEU A 244 22.03 -7.96 13.29
CA LEU A 244 23.01 -7.37 14.19
C LEU A 244 22.56 -7.59 15.64
N GLU A 245 23.49 -7.45 16.58
CA GLU A 245 23.24 -7.78 17.99
C GLU A 245 21.99 -7.10 18.57
N LYS A 246 21.78 -5.83 18.27
CA LYS A 246 20.67 -5.01 18.79
C LYS A 246 19.64 -4.59 17.75
N GLU A 247 19.92 -4.79 16.48
CA GLU A 247 19.07 -4.33 15.39
C GLU A 247 19.05 -5.31 14.22
N ILE A 248 17.97 -5.28 13.47
CA ILE A 248 17.81 -5.99 12.21
C ILE A 248 17.84 -4.95 11.10
N ILE A 249 18.70 -5.14 10.10
CA ILE A 249 18.81 -4.25 8.96
C ILE A 249 18.24 -4.96 7.73
N ILE A 250 17.27 -4.33 7.09
CA ILE A 250 16.68 -4.77 5.83
C ILE A 250 17.08 -3.78 4.75
N LYS A 251 17.84 -4.24 3.77
CA LYS A 251 18.15 -3.47 2.55
C LYS A 251 17.27 -3.96 1.43
N TYR A 252 16.51 -3.04 0.86
CA TYR A 252 15.60 -3.29 -0.24
C TYR A 252 16.00 -2.45 -1.45
N SER A 253 16.01 -3.05 -2.63
CA SER A 253 16.20 -2.32 -3.88
C SER A 253 15.43 -2.96 -5.03
N ASP A 254 15.04 -2.16 -6.00
CA ASP A 254 14.43 -2.61 -7.24
C ASP A 254 15.09 -1.97 -8.48
N SER A 255 14.83 -2.54 -9.66
CA SER A 255 15.32 -2.05 -10.95
C SER A 255 14.30 -1.13 -11.66
N GLY A 256 13.31 -0.58 -10.96
CA GLY A 256 12.30 0.28 -11.53
C GLY A 256 12.83 1.69 -11.86
N ARG A 257 11.92 2.62 -12.18
CA ARG A 257 12.32 4.00 -12.52
C ARG A 257 12.92 4.80 -11.35
N GLY A 258 12.76 4.31 -10.12
CA GLY A 258 13.11 5.05 -8.90
C GLY A 258 12.16 6.22 -8.61
N LEU A 259 12.58 7.13 -7.71
CA LEU A 259 11.81 8.33 -7.37
C LEU A 259 11.91 9.38 -8.49
N SER A 260 10.83 10.14 -8.71
CA SER A 260 10.85 11.30 -9.60
C SER A 260 11.72 12.43 -9.06
N LEU A 261 12.05 13.40 -9.91
CA LEU A 261 12.84 14.58 -9.53
C LEU A 261 12.23 15.35 -8.35
N ALA A 262 10.90 15.36 -8.24
CA ALA A 262 10.19 16.03 -7.14
C ALA A 262 10.55 15.45 -5.76
N TYR A 263 10.80 14.14 -5.68
CA TYR A 263 11.17 13.46 -4.44
C TYR A 263 12.67 13.24 -4.27
N LYS A 264 13.49 13.31 -5.35
CA LYS A 264 14.94 13.12 -5.24
C LYS A 264 15.62 14.17 -4.36
N ASN A 265 15.11 15.40 -4.34
CA ASN A 265 15.62 16.47 -3.48
C ASN A 265 15.26 16.27 -1.99
N ASN A 266 14.14 15.61 -1.71
CA ASN A 266 13.71 15.25 -0.37
C ASN A 266 13.02 13.87 -0.40
N PRO A 267 13.79 12.75 -0.43
CA PRO A 267 13.20 11.40 -0.50
C PRO A 267 12.29 11.05 0.69
N ARG A 268 12.51 11.70 1.84
CA ARG A 268 11.68 11.48 3.04
C ARG A 268 10.23 11.91 2.86
N LYS A 269 9.96 12.84 1.95
CA LYS A 269 8.60 13.31 1.69
C LYS A 269 7.65 12.18 1.27
N ILE A 270 8.16 11.13 0.57
CA ILE A 270 7.34 9.97 0.19
C ILE A 270 6.85 9.14 1.39
N LEU A 271 7.40 9.38 2.59
CA LEU A 271 6.97 8.74 3.84
C LEU A 271 5.79 9.46 4.51
N GLU A 272 5.37 10.61 4.01
CA GLU A 272 4.21 11.35 4.49
C GLU A 272 2.91 10.72 3.95
N PRO A 273 1.78 10.85 4.66
CA PRO A 273 0.51 10.31 4.20
C PRO A 273 0.05 11.03 2.93
N MET A 274 -0.60 10.26 2.02
CA MET A 274 -1.13 10.72 0.74
C MET A 274 -0.07 11.21 -0.28
N GLU A 275 1.21 11.05 0.00
CA GLU A 275 2.27 11.35 -0.95
C GLU A 275 2.45 10.18 -1.94
N SER A 276 2.27 10.47 -3.23
CA SER A 276 2.41 9.52 -4.31
C SER A 276 3.17 10.11 -5.48
N ASP A 277 4.16 9.36 -5.97
CA ASP A 277 4.94 9.69 -7.17
C ASP A 277 4.35 9.08 -8.44
N ARG A 278 3.20 8.41 -8.33
CA ARG A 278 2.54 7.78 -9.47
C ARG A 278 1.65 8.78 -10.19
N ARG A 279 1.75 8.81 -11.52
CA ARG A 279 0.93 9.64 -12.40
C ARG A 279 0.31 8.77 -13.49
N ASN A 280 -0.95 9.08 -13.87
CA ASN A 280 -1.55 8.52 -15.07
C ASN A 280 -1.05 9.28 -16.33
N GLU A 281 -1.52 8.86 -17.49
CA GLU A 281 -1.19 9.52 -18.77
C GLU A 281 -1.62 10.98 -18.83
N MET A 282 -2.62 11.38 -18.04
CA MET A 282 -3.11 12.75 -17.90
C MET A 282 -2.32 13.57 -16.87
N GLY A 283 -1.29 12.98 -16.21
CA GLY A 283 -0.48 13.65 -15.19
C GLY A 283 -1.12 13.70 -13.79
N GLU A 284 -2.29 13.10 -13.59
CA GLU A 284 -2.97 13.05 -12.31
C GLU A 284 -2.32 12.04 -11.37
N THR A 285 -2.29 12.35 -10.08
CA THR A 285 -1.75 11.44 -9.06
C THR A 285 -2.65 10.20 -8.95
N ILE A 286 -2.07 9.03 -9.13
CA ILE A 286 -2.73 7.74 -8.97
C ILE A 286 -2.16 6.99 -7.76
N GLY A 287 -3.04 6.17 -7.14
CA GLY A 287 -2.69 5.45 -5.93
C GLY A 287 -3.02 6.25 -4.66
N THR A 288 -3.04 5.55 -3.54
CA THR A 288 -3.49 6.11 -2.24
C THR A 288 -2.43 6.97 -1.56
N GLY A 289 -1.16 6.91 -1.99
CA GLY A 289 -0.04 7.54 -1.28
C GLY A 289 0.21 7.02 0.15
N MET A 290 -0.44 5.90 0.54
CA MET A 290 -0.40 5.38 1.90
C MET A 290 0.67 4.30 2.11
N GLY A 291 1.16 3.63 1.07
CA GLY A 291 2.04 2.47 1.21
C GLY A 291 3.33 2.77 1.94
N MET A 292 4.06 3.81 1.56
CA MET A 292 5.31 4.21 2.21
C MET A 292 5.08 4.80 3.61
N TRP A 293 3.97 5.51 3.81
CA TRP A 293 3.56 5.97 5.14
C TRP A 293 3.27 4.80 6.09
N ILE A 294 2.54 3.75 5.63
CA ILE A 294 2.28 2.53 6.41
C ILE A 294 3.61 1.88 6.83
N ILE A 295 4.56 1.73 5.90
CA ILE A 295 5.89 1.18 6.20
C ILE A 295 6.58 2.02 7.27
N ASN A 296 6.62 3.35 7.09
CA ASN A 296 7.26 4.28 8.03
C ASN A 296 6.64 4.17 9.43
N ARG A 297 5.31 4.15 9.52
CA ARG A 297 4.61 4.04 10.79
C ARG A 297 4.84 2.69 11.46
N THR A 298 4.79 1.61 10.67
CA THR A 298 5.06 0.26 11.18
C THR A 298 6.50 0.14 11.71
N VAL A 299 7.48 0.66 10.98
CA VAL A 299 8.88 0.66 11.42
C VAL A 299 9.08 1.48 12.70
N ALA A 300 8.40 2.61 12.83
CA ALA A 300 8.44 3.44 14.04
C ALA A 300 7.89 2.70 15.28
N ASP A 301 6.87 1.85 15.13
CA ASP A 301 6.32 1.02 16.23
C ASP A 301 7.36 0.05 16.80
N TYR A 302 8.38 -0.30 16.01
CA TYR A 302 9.54 -1.12 16.43
C TYR A 302 10.75 -0.26 16.81
N ASN A 303 10.56 1.02 17.13
CA ASN A 303 11.63 2.00 17.41
C ASN A 303 12.69 2.04 16.30
N GLY A 304 12.28 1.71 15.08
CA GLY A 304 13.14 1.62 13.92
C GLY A 304 13.22 2.93 13.13
N SER A 305 13.91 2.89 12.01
CA SER A 305 14.05 4.01 11.09
C SER A 305 14.15 3.54 9.65
N ILE A 306 13.80 4.44 8.71
CA ILE A 306 13.94 4.22 7.28
C ILE A 306 14.90 5.26 6.73
N ASP A 307 15.95 4.79 6.03
CA ASP A 307 16.86 5.63 5.27
C ASP A 307 16.59 5.49 3.77
N LEU A 308 16.28 6.62 3.12
CA LEU A 308 16.03 6.75 1.69
C LEU A 308 17.06 7.64 0.99
N SER A 309 18.13 8.04 1.68
CA SER A 309 19.13 9.02 1.19
C SER A 309 19.78 8.62 -0.12
N TYR A 310 19.91 7.32 -0.39
CA TYR A 310 20.49 6.83 -1.64
C TYR A 310 19.67 7.24 -2.88
N ASN A 311 18.38 7.46 -2.75
CA ASN A 311 17.50 7.86 -3.85
C ASN A 311 17.68 9.33 -4.27
N SER A 312 18.40 10.16 -3.51
CA SER A 312 18.73 11.52 -3.89
C SER A 312 19.75 11.59 -5.04
N LYS A 313 20.50 10.50 -5.29
CA LYS A 313 21.40 10.38 -6.43
C LYS A 313 20.60 10.10 -7.71
N TYR A 314 21.17 10.50 -8.87
CA TYR A 314 20.57 10.22 -10.19
C TYR A 314 20.75 8.73 -10.55
N THR A 315 20.19 7.84 -9.74
CA THR A 315 20.22 6.39 -9.97
C THR A 315 18.85 5.93 -10.47
N SER A 316 18.83 4.93 -11.34
CA SER A 316 17.65 4.13 -11.64
C SER A 316 17.38 3.20 -10.45
N GLY A 317 16.10 2.84 -10.23
CA GLY A 317 15.70 1.97 -9.14
C GLY A 317 15.41 2.70 -7.83
N PHE A 318 14.67 2.04 -6.97
CA PHE A 318 14.34 2.50 -5.62
C PHE A 318 15.19 1.76 -4.59
N TYR A 319 15.61 2.47 -3.55
CA TYR A 319 16.46 1.94 -2.48
C TYR A 319 15.90 2.34 -1.12
N ALA A 320 15.82 1.37 -0.20
CA ALA A 320 15.45 1.63 1.19
C ALA A 320 16.31 0.80 2.14
N THR A 321 16.81 1.42 3.20
CA THR A 321 17.42 0.72 4.34
C THR A 321 16.51 0.90 5.55
N ILE A 322 15.94 -0.20 6.03
CA ILE A 322 15.05 -0.25 7.18
C ILE A 322 15.79 -0.86 8.36
N LYS A 323 15.70 -0.22 9.50
CA LYS A 323 16.23 -0.72 10.77
C LYS A 323 15.07 -1.04 11.70
N LEU A 324 15.10 -2.19 12.35
CA LEU A 324 14.17 -2.60 13.41
C LEU A 324 14.97 -2.89 14.65
N ILE A 325 14.55 -2.37 15.80
CA ILE A 325 15.25 -2.58 17.08
C ILE A 325 14.70 -3.84 17.75
N LYS A 326 15.62 -4.74 18.14
CA LYS A 326 15.28 -5.92 18.94
C LYS A 326 14.96 -5.50 20.39
N LYS A 327 13.81 -5.91 20.90
CA LYS A 327 13.39 -5.74 22.29
C LYS A 327 13.52 -7.04 23.08
#